data_3c3f59535219c139ee50d7ca1d081b41
#
_entry.id   3c3f59535219c139ee50d7ca1d081b41
#
_cell.length_a   1.000
_cell.length_b   1.000
_cell.length_c   1.000
_cell.angle_alpha   90.00
_cell.angle_beta   90.00
_cell.angle_gamma   90.00
#
_symmetry.space_group_name_H-M   'P 1'
#
loop_
_entity.id
_entity.type
_entity.pdbx_description
1 polymer ?
#
loop_
_entity_poly.entity_id
_entity_poly.type
_entity_poly.pdbx_seq_one_letter_code
_entity_poly.pdbx_strand_id
1 'polypeptide(L)'
;QTTGRGRKQSEYAKQLREKQKVKRMYGLSELQFRNLFEAVTREPGVKGTNLLVALETRLDNVVYRLGFASSRKAARQLVNHGHVEVNGRRVDIPAFKGLPGQEVRLAPASRQNLSVKVAQEYATRGQPVSWLSIDAEKASGRLLERPTRDAIPINAQEQLIVELYSK
;
A
#
# COMPACT_ATOMS: atom_id res chain seq x y z
N GLN A 1 -2.16 -1.30 41.77
CA GLN A 1 -1.10 -1.44 41.17
C GLN A 1 -0.54 -0.42 40.22
N THR A 2 0.04 -0.11 39.60
CA THR A 2 0.74 0.59 38.55
C THR A 2 -0.11 1.54 37.69
N THR A 3 -1.13 2.11 38.24
CA THR A 3 -2.10 2.86 37.46
C THR A 3 -1.49 4.01 36.64
N GLY A 4 -0.69 4.88 37.23
CA GLY A 4 -0.14 6.03 36.54
C GLY A 4 0.92 5.64 35.49
N ARG A 5 1.85 4.79 35.87
CA ARG A 5 2.90 4.29 35.02
C ARG A 5 2.33 3.42 33.89
N GLY A 6 1.36 2.56 34.19
CA GLY A 6 0.70 1.72 33.23
C GLY A 6 -0.04 2.51 32.15
N ARG A 7 -0.66 3.64 32.51
CA ARG A 7 -1.35 4.50 31.56
C ARG A 7 -0.38 5.15 30.55
N LYS A 8 0.76 5.66 31.03
CA LYS A 8 1.77 6.24 30.14
C LYS A 8 2.34 5.22 29.17
N GLN A 9 2.67 4.02 29.68
CA GLN A 9 3.15 2.93 28.88
C GLN A 9 2.07 2.46 27.89
N SER A 10 0.81 2.45 28.35
CA SER A 10 -0.32 2.05 27.52
C SER A 10 -0.49 2.99 26.31
N GLU A 11 -0.37 4.30 26.50
CA GLU A 11 -0.46 5.26 25.41
C GLU A 11 0.67 5.08 24.39
N TYR A 12 1.91 5.07 24.87
CA TYR A 12 3.06 4.82 24.01
C TYR A 12 2.95 3.45 23.32
N ALA A 13 2.56 2.44 24.08
CA ALA A 13 2.42 1.09 23.56
C ALA A 13 1.35 1.01 22.47
N LYS A 14 0.24 1.73 22.61
CA LYS A 14 -0.80 1.81 21.58
C LYS A 14 -0.26 2.42 20.30
N GLN A 15 0.45 3.53 20.42
CA GLN A 15 1.03 4.22 19.27
C GLN A 15 2.04 3.32 18.56
N LEU A 16 2.90 2.66 19.32
CA LEU A 16 3.90 1.77 18.75
C LEU A 16 3.25 0.56 18.07
N ARG A 17 2.26 -0.06 18.71
CA ARG A 17 1.55 -1.20 18.11
C ARG A 17 0.85 -0.81 16.81
N GLU A 18 0.25 0.37 16.78
CA GLU A 18 -0.43 0.84 15.57
C GLU A 18 0.56 1.05 14.44
N LYS A 19 1.70 1.67 14.74
CA LYS A 19 2.78 1.83 13.74
C LYS A 19 3.25 0.47 13.23
N GLN A 20 3.52 -0.47 14.13
CA GLN A 20 4.00 -1.79 13.73
C GLN A 20 2.95 -2.54 12.90
N LYS A 21 1.69 -2.43 13.28
CA LYS A 21 0.60 -3.05 12.52
C LYS A 21 0.57 -2.55 11.08
N VAL A 22 0.55 -1.24 10.89
CA VAL A 22 0.47 -0.63 9.56
C VAL A 22 1.74 -0.91 8.77
N LYS A 23 2.91 -0.75 9.39
CA LYS A 23 4.19 -1.03 8.75
C LYS A 23 4.24 -2.47 8.20
N ARG A 24 3.83 -3.44 9.02
CA ARG A 24 3.83 -4.85 8.64
C ARG A 24 2.77 -5.15 7.57
N MET A 25 1.64 -4.49 7.65
CA MET A 25 0.56 -4.66 6.68
C MET A 25 1.06 -4.34 5.25
N TYR A 26 1.83 -3.27 5.11
CA TYR A 26 2.38 -2.86 3.81
C TYR A 26 3.77 -3.46 3.51
N GLY A 27 4.34 -4.19 4.46
CA GLY A 27 5.59 -4.91 4.25
C GLY A 27 6.84 -4.03 4.21
N LEU A 28 6.83 -2.89 4.91
CA LEU A 28 7.97 -1.98 4.92
C LEU A 28 8.90 -2.28 6.09
N SER A 29 10.19 -1.97 5.90
CA SER A 29 11.15 -1.94 7.00
C SER A 29 10.95 -0.68 7.85
N GLU A 30 11.58 -0.65 9.04
CA GLU A 30 11.56 0.54 9.90
C GLU A 30 12.08 1.78 9.17
N LEU A 31 13.20 1.63 8.47
CA LEU A 31 13.81 2.75 7.76
C LEU A 31 12.92 3.23 6.62
N GLN A 32 12.36 2.31 5.83
CA GLN A 32 11.46 2.66 4.73
C GLN A 32 10.23 3.40 5.24
N PHE A 33 9.63 2.89 6.31
CA PHE A 33 8.42 3.50 6.88
C PHE A 33 8.71 4.90 7.43
N ARG A 34 9.80 5.05 8.18
CA ARG A 34 10.20 6.35 8.72
C ARG A 34 10.50 7.36 7.62
N ASN A 35 11.22 6.95 6.58
CA ASN A 35 11.53 7.83 5.47
C ASN A 35 10.25 8.27 4.74
N LEU A 36 9.31 7.36 4.59
CA LEU A 36 8.02 7.69 3.98
C LEU A 36 7.25 8.68 4.84
N PHE A 37 7.22 8.46 6.15
CA PHE A 37 6.55 9.37 7.06
C PHE A 37 7.19 10.78 7.00
N GLU A 38 8.51 10.86 7.04
CA GLU A 38 9.21 12.15 6.93
C GLU A 38 8.86 12.89 5.64
N ALA A 39 8.79 12.16 4.53
CA ALA A 39 8.42 12.75 3.25
C ALA A 39 7.01 13.32 3.26
N VAL A 40 6.04 12.60 3.82
CA VAL A 40 4.64 13.07 3.84
C VAL A 40 4.43 14.21 4.83
N THR A 41 5.28 14.37 5.85
CA THR A 41 5.14 15.50 6.77
C THR A 41 5.42 16.85 6.11
N ARG A 42 6.13 16.83 4.98
CA ARG A 42 6.42 18.04 4.20
C ARG A 42 5.29 18.42 3.25
N GLU A 43 4.32 17.54 3.06
CA GLU A 43 3.20 17.79 2.18
C GLU A 43 2.09 18.52 2.94
N PRO A 44 1.34 19.42 2.25
CA PRO A 44 0.18 20.04 2.88
C PRO A 44 -0.93 19.02 3.13
N GLY A 45 -1.74 19.29 4.15
CA GLY A 45 -2.88 18.46 4.47
C GLY A 45 -2.72 17.68 5.77
N VAL A 46 -3.57 16.69 5.97
CA VAL A 46 -3.60 15.87 7.17
C VAL A 46 -2.52 14.79 7.08
N LYS A 47 -1.57 14.83 7.99
CA LYS A 47 -0.39 13.94 7.95
C LYS A 47 -0.75 12.45 7.96
N GLY A 48 -1.69 12.08 8.81
CA GLY A 48 -2.10 10.66 8.89
C GLY A 48 -2.72 10.17 7.59
N THR A 49 -3.59 10.97 7.00
CA THR A 49 -4.19 10.65 5.71
C THR A 49 -3.12 10.58 4.62
N ASN A 50 -2.22 11.56 4.59
CA ASN A 50 -1.14 11.56 3.61
C ASN A 50 -0.26 10.33 3.73
N LEU A 51 0.00 9.87 4.95
CA LEU A 51 0.76 8.64 5.18
C LEU A 51 0.05 7.43 4.54
N LEU A 52 -1.24 7.26 4.80
CA LEU A 52 -1.99 6.14 4.26
C LEU A 52 -2.08 6.20 2.73
N VAL A 53 -2.27 7.39 2.18
CA VAL A 53 -2.30 7.57 0.72
C VAL A 53 -0.94 7.23 0.11
N ALA A 54 0.16 7.64 0.74
CA ALA A 54 1.50 7.30 0.27
C ALA A 54 1.75 5.79 0.30
N LEU A 55 1.27 5.10 1.32
CA LEU A 55 1.37 3.65 1.40
C LEU A 55 0.53 2.96 0.31
N GLU A 56 -0.71 3.43 0.10
CA GLU A 56 -1.63 2.84 -0.86
C GLU A 56 -1.19 3.04 -2.31
N THR A 57 -0.53 4.14 -2.62
CA THR A 57 -0.12 4.45 -3.99
C THR A 57 1.25 3.89 -4.36
N ARG A 58 1.92 3.16 -3.47
CA ARG A 58 3.12 2.41 -3.83
C ARG A 58 2.78 1.37 -4.89
N LEU A 59 3.69 1.18 -5.83
CA LEU A 59 3.45 0.25 -6.94
C LEU A 59 3.18 -1.18 -6.45
N ASP A 60 3.92 -1.66 -5.44
CA ASP A 60 3.68 -2.98 -4.89
C ASP A 60 2.25 -3.13 -4.34
N ASN A 61 1.75 -2.09 -3.66
CA ASN A 61 0.38 -2.11 -3.15
C ASN A 61 -0.65 -2.02 -4.28
N VAL A 62 -0.40 -1.20 -5.30
CA VAL A 62 -1.29 -1.08 -6.45
C VAL A 62 -1.43 -2.43 -7.16
N VAL A 63 -0.31 -3.13 -7.37
CA VAL A 63 -0.31 -4.47 -7.97
C VAL A 63 -1.13 -5.44 -7.12
N TYR A 64 -0.99 -5.38 -5.81
CA TYR A 64 -1.80 -6.18 -4.89
C TYR A 64 -3.29 -5.85 -5.02
N ARG A 65 -3.64 -4.56 -4.99
CA ARG A 65 -5.04 -4.11 -5.09
C ARG A 65 -5.68 -4.49 -6.43
N LEU A 66 -4.88 -4.52 -7.49
CA LEU A 66 -5.36 -4.94 -8.81
C LEU A 66 -5.58 -6.46 -8.90
N GLY A 67 -5.18 -7.20 -7.89
CA GLY A 67 -5.40 -8.64 -7.84
C GLY A 67 -4.37 -9.47 -8.61
N PHE A 68 -3.22 -8.88 -8.94
CA PHE A 68 -2.16 -9.61 -9.67
C PHE A 68 -1.33 -10.49 -8.74
N ALA A 69 -1.48 -10.32 -7.46
CA ALA A 69 -0.81 -11.13 -6.45
C ALA A 69 -1.74 -11.33 -5.25
N SER A 70 -1.59 -12.45 -4.56
CA SER A 70 -2.44 -12.82 -3.43
C SER A 70 -2.04 -12.13 -2.12
N SER A 71 -0.88 -11.51 -2.08
CA SER A 71 -0.38 -10.78 -0.92
C SER A 71 0.49 -9.61 -1.36
N ARG A 72 0.70 -8.64 -0.46
CA ARG A 72 1.61 -7.53 -0.75
C ARG A 72 3.04 -8.02 -0.93
N LYS A 73 3.44 -9.05 -0.21
CA LYS A 73 4.77 -9.65 -0.37
C LYS A 73 4.94 -10.24 -1.78
N ALA A 74 3.95 -10.98 -2.26
CA ALA A 74 3.96 -11.55 -3.61
C ALA A 74 3.93 -10.44 -4.66
N ALA A 75 3.17 -9.37 -4.44
CA ALA A 75 3.13 -8.22 -5.33
C ALA A 75 4.49 -7.54 -5.43
N ARG A 76 5.15 -7.36 -4.30
CA ARG A 76 6.51 -6.79 -4.27
C ARG A 76 7.48 -7.65 -5.08
N GLN A 77 7.38 -8.96 -4.97
CA GLN A 77 8.21 -9.88 -5.72
C GLN A 77 7.96 -9.75 -7.23
N LEU A 78 6.70 -9.65 -7.65
CA LEU A 78 6.38 -9.43 -9.06
C LEU A 78 7.03 -8.15 -9.58
N VAL A 79 6.96 -7.08 -8.82
CA VAL A 79 7.57 -5.80 -9.21
C VAL A 79 9.10 -5.94 -9.29
N ASN A 80 9.72 -6.48 -8.24
CA ASN A 80 11.18 -6.64 -8.19
C ASN A 80 11.72 -7.50 -9.33
N HIS A 81 10.96 -8.51 -9.73
CA HIS A 81 11.38 -9.43 -10.80
C HIS A 81 11.06 -8.92 -12.20
N GLY A 82 10.54 -7.69 -12.32
CA GLY A 82 10.34 -7.04 -13.61
C GLY A 82 9.12 -7.51 -14.37
N HIS A 83 8.09 -8.00 -13.68
CA HIS A 83 6.86 -8.47 -14.31
C HIS A 83 5.82 -7.37 -14.51
N VAL A 84 6.10 -6.15 -14.08
CA VAL A 84 5.12 -5.05 -14.04
C VAL A 84 5.56 -3.92 -14.95
N GLU A 85 4.61 -3.36 -15.69
CA GLU A 85 4.81 -2.19 -16.53
C GLU A 85 3.89 -1.05 -16.09
N VAL A 86 4.39 0.16 -16.13
CA VAL A 86 3.62 1.38 -15.88
C VAL A 86 3.67 2.22 -17.16
N ASN A 87 2.50 2.52 -17.71
CA ASN A 87 2.38 3.25 -18.98
C ASN A 87 3.25 2.61 -20.10
N GLY A 88 3.28 1.29 -20.13
CA GLY A 88 3.99 0.53 -21.14
C GLY A 88 5.48 0.36 -20.91
N ARG A 89 6.02 0.85 -19.80
CA ARG A 89 7.44 0.73 -19.46
C ARG A 89 7.61 -0.13 -18.22
N ARG A 90 8.59 -1.03 -18.26
CA ARG A 90 8.94 -1.86 -17.11
C ARG A 90 9.40 -1.01 -15.94
N VAL A 91 8.80 -1.23 -14.77
CA VAL A 91 9.20 -0.60 -13.52
C VAL A 91 9.40 -1.71 -12.49
N ASP A 92 10.59 -1.80 -11.93
CA ASP A 92 10.96 -2.85 -10.98
C ASP A 92 11.22 -2.32 -9.56
N ILE A 93 10.73 -1.13 -9.27
CA ILE A 93 10.89 -0.48 -7.97
C ILE A 93 9.56 -0.55 -7.23
N PRO A 94 9.44 -1.35 -6.14
CA PRO A 94 8.18 -1.47 -5.39
C PRO A 94 7.68 -0.15 -4.81
N ALA A 95 8.59 0.74 -4.43
CA ALA A 95 8.26 2.04 -3.86
C ALA A 95 7.88 3.09 -4.91
N PHE A 96 7.87 2.74 -6.20
CA PHE A 96 7.48 3.67 -7.26
C PHE A 96 6.10 4.24 -6.94
N LYS A 97 5.98 5.56 -7.03
CA LYS A 97 4.75 6.26 -6.66
C LYS A 97 3.74 6.24 -7.80
N GLY A 98 2.60 5.62 -7.56
CA GLY A 98 1.48 5.64 -8.49
C GLY A 98 0.81 7.00 -8.53
N LEU A 99 0.50 7.47 -9.73
CA LEU A 99 -0.15 8.75 -9.97
C LEU A 99 -1.44 8.54 -10.77
N PRO A 100 -2.44 9.41 -10.59
CA PRO A 100 -3.67 9.33 -11.36
C PRO A 100 -3.40 9.34 -12.88
N GLY A 101 -4.15 8.52 -13.61
CA GLY A 101 -4.02 8.39 -15.04
C GLY A 101 -3.05 7.32 -15.51
N GLN A 102 -2.20 6.79 -14.64
CA GLN A 102 -1.25 5.75 -15.02
C GLN A 102 -1.95 4.41 -15.21
N GLU A 103 -1.52 3.69 -16.22
CA GLU A 103 -1.92 2.30 -16.43
C GLU A 103 -0.83 1.39 -15.86
N VAL A 104 -1.25 0.43 -15.03
CA VAL A 104 -0.38 -0.59 -14.45
C VAL A 104 -0.82 -1.94 -15.01
N ARG A 105 0.12 -2.68 -15.59
CA ARG A 105 -0.20 -3.98 -16.18
C ARG A 105 0.92 -4.98 -15.95
N LEU A 106 0.57 -6.25 -16.08
CA LEU A 106 1.58 -7.29 -16.12
C LEU A 106 2.21 -7.33 -17.52
N ALA A 107 3.51 -7.53 -17.59
CA ALA A 107 4.20 -7.76 -18.84
C ALA A 107 3.55 -8.97 -19.56
N PRO A 108 3.45 -8.97 -20.88
CA PRO A 108 2.77 -10.05 -21.61
C PRO A 108 3.25 -11.45 -21.26
N ALA A 109 4.57 -11.62 -21.09
CA ALA A 109 5.14 -12.92 -20.73
C ALA A 109 4.74 -13.39 -19.33
N SER A 110 4.36 -12.47 -18.44
CA SER A 110 4.03 -12.78 -17.04
C SER A 110 2.56 -13.16 -16.85
N ARG A 111 1.71 -12.90 -17.85
CA ARG A 111 0.27 -13.15 -17.75
C ARG A 111 -0.09 -14.62 -17.65
N GLN A 112 0.80 -15.50 -18.09
CA GLN A 112 0.60 -16.94 -18.04
C GLN A 112 1.06 -17.57 -16.74
N ASN A 113 1.60 -16.77 -15.81
CA ASN A 113 2.07 -17.27 -14.53
C ASN A 113 0.89 -17.78 -13.70
N LEU A 114 1.00 -19.03 -13.22
CA LEU A 114 -0.07 -19.68 -12.46
C LEU A 114 -0.42 -18.90 -11.18
N SER A 115 0.59 -18.38 -10.49
CA SER A 115 0.36 -17.58 -9.28
C SER A 115 -0.50 -16.36 -9.55
N VAL A 116 -0.31 -15.73 -10.69
CA VAL A 116 -1.11 -14.57 -11.12
C VAL A 116 -2.54 -14.97 -11.40
N LYS A 117 -2.74 -16.09 -12.10
CA LYS A 117 -4.09 -16.59 -12.40
C LYS A 117 -4.87 -16.91 -11.13
N VAL A 118 -4.23 -17.57 -10.16
CA VAL A 118 -4.84 -17.86 -8.87
C VAL A 118 -5.21 -16.58 -8.13
N ALA A 119 -4.31 -15.59 -8.13
CA ALA A 119 -4.55 -14.32 -7.48
C ALA A 119 -5.71 -13.56 -8.12
N GLN A 120 -5.82 -13.58 -9.45
CA GLN A 120 -6.92 -12.94 -10.17
C GLN A 120 -8.27 -13.57 -9.81
N GLU A 121 -8.33 -14.88 -9.69
CA GLU A 121 -9.56 -15.57 -9.22
C GLU A 121 -9.94 -15.11 -7.81
N TYR A 122 -8.95 -14.95 -6.96
CA TYR A 122 -9.16 -14.49 -5.58
C TYR A 122 -9.67 -13.04 -5.56
N ALA A 123 -9.11 -12.19 -6.40
CA ALA A 123 -9.47 -10.78 -6.49
C ALA A 123 -10.91 -10.55 -6.96
N THR A 124 -11.42 -11.42 -7.83
CA THR A 124 -12.81 -11.30 -8.30
C THR A 124 -13.83 -11.52 -7.20
N ARG A 125 -13.42 -12.11 -6.07
CA ARG A 125 -14.28 -12.33 -4.91
C ARG A 125 -14.21 -11.20 -3.89
N GLY A 126 -13.21 -10.31 -3.99
CA GLY A 126 -13.05 -9.17 -3.10
C GLY A 126 -13.76 -7.93 -3.63
N GLN A 127 -13.89 -6.93 -2.77
CA GLN A 127 -14.45 -5.64 -3.18
C GLN A 127 -13.36 -4.80 -3.81
N PRO A 128 -13.54 -4.33 -5.05
CA PRO A 128 -12.57 -3.45 -5.67
C PRO A 128 -12.54 -2.09 -4.99
N VAL A 129 -11.39 -1.45 -4.97
CA VAL A 129 -11.27 -0.09 -4.46
C VAL A 129 -11.74 0.90 -5.54
N SER A 130 -12.34 2.01 -5.11
CA SER A 130 -12.96 2.96 -6.03
C SER A 130 -11.95 3.77 -6.85
N TRP A 131 -10.70 3.85 -6.41
CA TRP A 131 -9.68 4.66 -7.05
C TRP A 131 -8.84 3.91 -8.10
N LEU A 132 -9.20 2.65 -8.36
CA LEU A 132 -8.59 1.82 -9.39
C LEU A 132 -9.66 1.24 -10.29
N SER A 133 -9.39 1.18 -11.59
CA SER A 133 -10.17 0.37 -12.52
C SER A 133 -9.37 -0.87 -12.88
N ILE A 134 -10.05 -1.99 -13.11
CA ILE A 134 -9.40 -3.28 -13.36
C ILE A 134 -9.94 -3.86 -14.67
N ASP A 135 -9.05 -4.26 -15.56
CA ASP A 135 -9.36 -5.07 -16.73
C ASP A 135 -8.68 -6.41 -16.55
N ALA A 136 -9.42 -7.38 -16.03
CA ALA A 136 -8.87 -8.69 -15.68
C ALA A 136 -8.38 -9.46 -16.90
N GLU A 137 -9.04 -9.32 -18.05
CA GLU A 137 -8.66 -10.03 -19.27
C GLU A 137 -7.29 -9.56 -19.77
N LYS A 138 -7.04 -8.25 -19.69
CA LYS A 138 -5.77 -7.67 -20.14
C LYS A 138 -4.71 -7.66 -19.05
N ALA A 139 -5.03 -8.15 -17.84
CA ALA A 139 -4.16 -8.07 -16.67
C ALA A 139 -3.62 -6.65 -16.48
N SER A 140 -4.51 -5.67 -16.53
CA SER A 140 -4.17 -4.26 -16.41
C SER A 140 -5.15 -3.54 -15.52
N GLY A 141 -4.75 -2.36 -15.07
CA GLY A 141 -5.60 -1.47 -14.31
C GLY A 141 -5.11 -0.05 -14.46
N ARG A 142 -5.94 0.88 -14.01
CA ARG A 142 -5.62 2.30 -14.12
C ARG A 142 -5.91 2.98 -12.79
N LEU A 143 -5.01 3.86 -12.39
CA LEU A 143 -5.27 4.74 -11.26
C LEU A 143 -6.20 5.85 -11.74
N LEU A 144 -7.40 5.90 -11.18
CA LEU A 144 -8.41 6.88 -11.58
C LEU A 144 -8.20 8.21 -10.89
N GLU A 145 -7.84 8.16 -9.61
CA GLU A 145 -7.68 9.33 -8.77
C GLU A 145 -6.80 9.00 -7.56
N ARG A 146 -6.32 10.03 -6.88
CA ARG A 146 -5.65 9.85 -5.60
C ARG A 146 -6.69 9.36 -4.59
N PRO A 147 -6.43 8.27 -3.86
CA PRO A 147 -7.44 7.76 -2.93
C PRO A 147 -7.67 8.72 -1.77
N THR A 148 -8.93 8.82 -1.34
CA THR A 148 -9.29 9.50 -0.10
C THR A 148 -9.15 8.50 1.05
N ARG A 149 -9.16 9.01 2.29
CA ARG A 149 -9.07 8.12 3.46
C ARG A 149 -10.18 7.06 3.45
N ASP A 150 -11.40 7.45 3.09
CA ASP A 150 -12.55 6.56 3.07
C ASP A 150 -12.41 5.44 2.02
N ALA A 151 -11.66 5.69 0.98
CA ALA A 151 -11.44 4.72 -0.09
C ALA A 151 -10.31 3.73 0.22
N ILE A 152 -9.62 3.89 1.35
CA ILE A 152 -8.56 2.99 1.78
C ILE A 152 -9.15 1.98 2.78
N PRO A 153 -9.35 0.71 2.37
CA PRO A 153 -10.10 -0.25 3.17
C PRO A 153 -9.23 -0.95 4.21
N ILE A 154 -8.63 -0.18 5.10
CA ILE A 154 -7.86 -0.73 6.22
C ILE A 154 -8.40 -0.17 7.52
N ASN A 155 -8.34 -0.98 8.57
CA ASN A 155 -8.68 -0.55 9.91
C ASN A 155 -7.41 -0.04 10.59
N ALA A 156 -7.20 1.27 10.55
CA ALA A 156 -6.02 1.90 11.14
C ALA A 156 -6.39 3.22 11.80
N GLN A 157 -5.75 3.48 12.93
CA GLN A 157 -5.81 4.75 13.64
C GLN A 157 -4.53 5.51 13.35
N GLU A 158 -4.46 6.09 12.17
CA GLU A 158 -3.25 6.75 11.66
C GLU A 158 -2.79 7.92 12.53
N GLN A 159 -3.71 8.55 13.25
CA GLN A 159 -3.35 9.64 14.15
C GLN A 159 -2.41 9.18 15.27
N LEU A 160 -2.54 7.95 15.73
CA LEU A 160 -1.63 7.40 16.73
C LEU A 160 -0.19 7.33 16.21
N ILE A 161 -0.03 7.04 14.93
CA ILE A 161 1.28 6.98 14.28
C ILE A 161 1.88 8.39 14.21
N VAL A 162 1.07 9.37 13.83
CA VAL A 162 1.50 10.77 13.77
C VAL A 162 1.96 11.23 15.16
N GLU A 163 1.20 10.90 16.20
CA GLU A 163 1.54 11.26 17.57
C GLU A 163 2.84 10.60 18.03
N LEU A 164 3.07 9.34 17.65
CA LEU A 164 4.30 8.64 17.98
C LEU A 164 5.52 9.37 17.44
N TYR A 165 5.47 9.80 16.18
CA TYR A 165 6.59 10.47 15.53
C TYR A 165 6.73 11.94 15.93
N SER A 166 5.75 12.50 16.60
CA SER A 166 5.78 13.90 17.05
C SER A 166 6.51 14.07 18.38
N LYS A 167 6.94 12.99 19.00
CA LYS A 167 7.63 13.03 20.30
C LYS A 167 9.13 13.19 20.15
#